data_2f45d6c3a8b3bc576d902c5c8dd3d93c
#
_entry.id   2f45d6c3a8b3bc576d902c5c8dd3d93c
#
_cell.length_a   1.000
_cell.length_b   1.000
_cell.length_c   1.000
_cell.angle_alpha   90.00
_cell.angle_beta   90.00
_cell.angle_gamma   90.00
#
_symmetry.space_group_name_H-M   'P 1'
#
loop_
_entity.id
_entity.type
_entity.pdbx_description
1 polymer ?
#
loop_
_entity_poly.entity_id
_entity_poly.type
_entity_poly.pdbx_seq_one_letter_code
_entity_poly.pdbx_strand_id
1 'polypeptide(L)' 'MKVGDLIKHKWGKDFGVVVGRPDPARQPPPNNWYVMFGARRIMVHEDSCEVLNEAR' A
#
# COMPACT_ATOMS: atom_id res chain seq x y z
N MET A 1 8.02 2.95 -1.75
CA MET A 1 7.10 2.27 -0.80
C MET A 1 7.62 0.89 -0.50
N LYS A 2 7.51 0.46 0.72
CA LYS A 2 7.97 -0.88 1.12
C LYS A 2 7.14 -1.37 2.29
N VAL A 3 7.25 -2.67 2.57
CA VAL A 3 6.52 -3.29 3.67
C VAL A 3 6.86 -2.60 4.98
N GLY A 4 5.84 -2.26 5.75
CA GLY A 4 5.97 -1.55 7.00
C GLY A 4 5.76 -0.05 6.91
N ASP A 5 5.72 0.50 5.71
CA ASP A 5 5.47 1.92 5.55
C ASP A 5 4.04 2.27 5.95
N LEU A 6 3.90 3.40 6.62
CA LEU A 6 2.61 3.98 6.92
C LEU A 6 2.21 4.87 5.75
N ILE A 7 1.05 4.62 5.18
CA ILE A 7 0.57 5.35 4.02
C ILE A 7 -0.83 5.88 4.25
N LYS A 8 -1.20 6.83 3.43
CA LYS A 8 -2.54 7.39 3.37
C LYS A 8 -2.95 7.45 1.91
N HIS A 9 -4.17 7.04 1.61
CA HIS A 9 -4.71 7.18 0.27
C HIS A 9 -4.91 8.67 -0.02
N LYS A 10 -4.54 9.11 -1.22
CA LYS A 10 -4.60 10.53 -1.57
C LYS A 10 -6.00 11.12 -1.46
N TRP A 11 -7.00 10.32 -1.76
CA TRP A 11 -8.39 10.76 -1.74
C TRP A 11 -9.17 10.28 -0.53
N GLY A 12 -8.50 9.59 0.38
CA GLY A 12 -9.13 9.07 1.58
C GLY A 12 -8.57 9.73 2.82
N LYS A 13 -9.18 9.42 3.96
CA LYS A 13 -8.74 9.91 5.25
C LYS A 13 -8.13 8.81 6.11
N ASP A 14 -8.20 7.57 5.63
CA ASP A 14 -7.73 6.43 6.38
C ASP A 14 -6.25 6.21 6.20
N PHE A 15 -5.60 5.77 7.26
CA PHE A 15 -4.20 5.39 7.25
C PHE A 15 -4.09 3.88 7.13
N GLY A 16 -3.08 3.43 6.42
CA GLY A 16 -2.84 2.02 6.26
C GLY A 16 -1.36 1.69 6.38
N VAL A 17 -1.08 0.40 6.52
CA VAL A 17 0.28 -0.12 6.59
C VAL A 17 0.51 -1.07 5.43
N VAL A 18 1.60 -0.87 4.71
CA VAL A 18 1.96 -1.74 3.60
C VAL A 18 2.35 -3.10 4.16
N VAL A 19 1.69 -4.15 3.67
CA VAL A 19 1.93 -5.51 4.17
C VAL A 19 2.56 -6.43 3.13
N GLY A 20 2.55 -6.05 1.86
CA GLY A 20 3.17 -6.88 0.84
C GLY A 20 2.89 -6.39 -0.56
N ARG A 21 3.35 -7.16 -1.54
CA ARG A 21 3.08 -6.92 -2.95
C ARG A 21 2.36 -8.12 -3.54
N PRO A 22 1.53 -7.88 -4.57
CA PRO A 22 0.95 -9.00 -5.33
C PRO A 22 2.05 -9.87 -5.94
N ASP A 23 1.72 -11.13 -6.15
CA ASP A 23 2.63 -12.06 -6.79
C ASP A 23 2.93 -11.59 -8.22
N PRO A 24 4.20 -11.30 -8.56
CA PRO A 24 4.55 -10.84 -9.91
C PRO A 24 4.25 -11.87 -10.98
N ALA A 25 4.16 -13.15 -10.64
CA ALA A 25 3.84 -14.19 -11.62
C ALA A 25 2.39 -14.12 -12.07
N ARG A 26 1.54 -13.37 -11.39
CA ARG A 26 0.13 -13.22 -11.74
C ARG A 26 -0.17 -11.96 -12.51
N GLN A 27 0.85 -11.27 -12.94
CA GLN A 27 0.68 -10.11 -13.82
C GLN A 27 -0.08 -8.93 -13.20
N PRO A 28 0.08 -8.63 -11.91
CA PRO A 28 -0.48 -7.36 -11.42
C PRO A 28 0.34 -6.21 -12.00
N PRO A 29 -0.23 -5.00 -12.08
CA PRO A 29 0.57 -3.83 -12.42
C PRO A 29 1.75 -3.69 -11.46
N PRO A 30 2.93 -3.26 -11.93
CA PRO A 30 4.15 -3.31 -11.14
C PRO A 30 4.15 -2.44 -9.88
N ASN A 31 3.27 -1.46 -9.80
CA ASN A 31 3.26 -0.51 -8.69
C ASN A 31 2.10 -0.72 -7.73
N ASN A 32 1.52 -1.91 -7.72
CA ASN A 32 0.45 -2.23 -6.80
C ASN A 32 1.01 -2.84 -5.51
N TRP A 33 0.34 -2.54 -4.41
CA TRP A 33 0.72 -3.00 -3.09
C TRP A 33 -0.50 -3.42 -2.29
N TYR A 34 -0.32 -4.38 -1.41
CA TYR A 34 -1.35 -4.71 -0.43
C TYR A 34 -1.14 -3.85 0.81
N VAL A 35 -2.21 -3.23 1.27
CA VAL A 35 -2.18 -2.33 2.41
C VAL A 35 -3.32 -2.72 3.35
N MET A 36 -3.03 -2.75 4.64
CA MET A 36 -4.04 -2.99 5.66
C MET A 36 -4.58 -1.66 6.15
N PHE A 37 -5.87 -1.48 5.97
CA PHE A 37 -6.62 -0.35 6.52
C PHE A 37 -7.50 -0.91 7.64
N GLY A 38 -7.03 -0.84 8.87
CA GLY A 38 -7.70 -1.50 9.98
C GLY A 38 -7.68 -3.01 9.79
N ALA A 39 -8.84 -3.63 9.71
CA ALA A 39 -8.96 -5.07 9.52
C ALA A 39 -9.11 -5.48 8.05
N ARG A 40 -9.00 -4.54 7.12
CA ARG A 40 -9.22 -4.80 5.70
C ARG A 40 -7.92 -4.71 4.93
N ARG A 41 -7.65 -5.74 4.12
CA ARG A 41 -6.51 -5.74 3.21
C ARG A 41 -6.99 -5.33 1.83
N ILE A 42 -6.42 -4.26 1.30
CA ILE A 42 -6.84 -3.69 0.02
C ILE A 42 -5.61 -3.55 -0.85
N MET A 43 -5.76 -3.82 -2.14
CA MET A 43 -4.70 -3.56 -3.10
C MET A 43 -4.84 -2.14 -3.61
N VAL A 44 -3.75 -1.38 -3.55
CA VAL A 44 -3.72 0.01 -3.98
C VAL A 44 -2.57 0.23 -4.94
N HIS A 45 -2.72 1.21 -5.82
CA HIS A 45 -1.65 1.64 -6.69
C HIS A 45 -0.75 2.63 -5.94
N GLU A 46 0.56 2.51 -6.14
CA GLU A 46 1.53 3.35 -5.45
C GLU A 46 1.26 4.84 -5.65
N ASP A 47 0.88 5.23 -6.86
CA ASP A 47 0.60 6.62 -7.17
C ASP A 47 -0.65 7.16 -6.48
N SER A 48 -1.48 6.28 -5.98
CA SER A 48 -2.69 6.67 -5.25
C SER A 48 -2.45 6.85 -3.76
N CYS A 49 -1.25 6.60 -3.31
CA CYS A 49 -0.91 6.62 -1.90
C CYS A 49 0.22 7.58 -1.61
N GLU A 50 0.20 8.10 -0.40
CA GLU A 50 1.22 8.98 0.10
C GLU A 50 1.91 8.32 1.28
N VAL A 51 3.22 8.19 1.23
CA VAL A 51 4.00 7.61 2.31
C VAL A 51 4.18 8.67 3.39
N LEU A 52 3.72 8.35 4.60
CA LEU A 52 3.76 9.29 5.72
C LEU A 52 4.97 9.06 6.61
N ASN A 53 5.43 7.83 6.69
CA ASN A 53 6.55 7.48 7.54
C ASN A 53 7.30 6.33 6.89
N GLU A 54 8.48 6.62 6.38
CA GLU A 54 9.30 5.60 5.75
C GLU A 54 9.99 4.75 6.81
N ALA A 55 9.85 3.44 6.66
CA ALA A 55 10.58 2.50 7.49
C ALA A 55 12.06 2.56 7.15
N ARG A 56 12.89 2.63 8.16
CA ARG A 56 14.34 2.71 8.00
C ARG A 56 15.05 1.62 8.75
#